data_82e9a6f827e54da3b2a95985a0fea1cd
#
_entry.id   82e9a6f827e54da3b2a95985a0fea1cd
#
_cell.length_a   1.000
_cell.length_b   1.000
_cell.length_c   1.000
_cell.angle_alpha   90.00
_cell.angle_beta   90.00
_cell.angle_gamma   90.00
#
_symmetry.space_group_name_H-M   'P 1'
#
loop_
_entity.id
_entity.type
_entity.pdbx_description
1 polymer ?
#
loop_
_entity_poly.entity_id
_entity_poly.type
_entity_poly.pdbx_seq_one_letter_code
_entity_poly.pdbx_strand_id
1 'polypeptide(L)'
;MTFEIPEEMEWATYDASRVWQISKGGGHNFTAEVTAVGDNGSYDYDSMIFYVSEKVDKNEFHNASNYIKGTAEIYQDHLRENIKLDKKAISTLQKNKSEEKSIERIKKGIAEMEAKIPLAKIYEHDLGIPDSHILGSKNIPFHVLLWRNQRVYYFTFSKPTENSAQRIKDLIARFRTRELYEVPNEPGICFPYGFIADDGKTAYELKNSLRFTRTPNVIFSLLTASANDPWQTRPTSGLYDSDFRPGYDRQKWKKSALLDSLHIGKRLVAFEGWRLDPRPDSGERERAWFGLAHTGGTLDPLVAIQVQTFQKGTDDLTDYTPPPEEVLPRLKALSQSIEQRLAR
;
A
#
# COMPACT_ATOMS: atom_id res chain seq x y z
N MET A 1 1.17 -12.45 14.31
CA MET A 1 -0.01 -11.86 14.97
C MET A 1 -1.25 -12.61 14.52
N THR A 2 -2.16 -12.92 15.43
CA THR A 2 -3.49 -13.50 15.17
C THR A 2 -4.54 -12.66 15.91
N PHE A 3 -5.78 -12.72 15.45
CA PHE A 3 -6.92 -12.08 16.10
C PHE A 3 -8.21 -12.81 15.72
N GLU A 4 -9.22 -12.66 16.54
CA GLU A 4 -10.55 -13.21 16.29
C GLU A 4 -11.38 -12.22 15.48
N ILE A 5 -12.19 -12.74 14.57
CA ILE A 5 -13.10 -11.97 13.74
C ILE A 5 -14.48 -12.02 14.38
N PRO A 6 -15.01 -10.89 14.92
CA PRO A 6 -16.27 -10.87 15.62
C PRO A 6 -17.49 -11.06 14.72
N GLU A 7 -17.36 -10.73 13.44
CA GLU A 7 -18.40 -10.89 12.41
C GLU A 7 -17.76 -10.97 11.01
N GLU A 8 -18.56 -11.13 9.97
CA GLU A 8 -18.09 -11.18 8.59
C GLU A 8 -17.34 -9.91 8.20
N MET A 9 -16.16 -10.09 7.61
CA MET A 9 -15.24 -9.03 7.19
C MET A 9 -14.71 -9.25 5.80
N GLU A 10 -14.48 -8.17 5.12
CA GLU A 10 -13.77 -8.12 3.85
C GLU A 10 -12.35 -7.61 4.04
N TRP A 11 -11.43 -8.17 3.28
CA TRP A 11 -10.03 -7.81 3.29
C TRP A 11 -9.66 -7.11 1.99
N ALA A 12 -8.89 -6.03 2.09
CA ALA A 12 -8.39 -5.34 0.93
C ALA A 12 -7.40 -6.22 0.17
N THR A 13 -7.63 -6.37 -1.13
CA THR A 13 -6.69 -6.93 -2.10
C THR A 13 -6.47 -5.91 -3.21
N TYR A 14 -5.49 -6.15 -4.07
CA TYR A 14 -5.24 -5.26 -5.19
C TYR A 14 -5.99 -5.70 -6.43
N ASP A 15 -6.47 -4.73 -7.19
CA ASP A 15 -6.91 -4.93 -8.56
C ASP A 15 -5.69 -5.34 -9.41
N ALA A 16 -5.74 -6.54 -9.98
CA ALA A 16 -4.64 -7.08 -10.77
C ALA A 16 -4.32 -6.22 -12.00
N SER A 17 -5.31 -5.56 -12.57
CA SER A 17 -5.13 -4.62 -13.67
C SER A 17 -4.37 -3.36 -13.26
N ARG A 18 -4.27 -3.09 -11.96
CA ARG A 18 -3.62 -1.93 -11.36
C ARG A 18 -2.40 -2.26 -10.52
N VAL A 19 -2.08 -3.54 -10.31
CA VAL A 19 -0.90 -3.97 -9.55
C VAL A 19 0.37 -3.25 -10.03
N TRP A 20 0.49 -2.99 -11.31
CA TRP A 20 1.58 -2.23 -11.90
C TRP A 20 1.49 -0.71 -11.66
N GLN A 21 0.34 -0.15 -11.27
CA GLN A 21 0.19 1.28 -10.95
C GLN A 21 0.53 1.63 -9.50
N ILE A 22 0.97 0.69 -8.71
CA ILE A 22 1.21 0.83 -7.28
C ILE A 22 2.06 2.05 -6.93
N SER A 23 3.10 2.31 -7.71
CA SER A 23 3.93 3.53 -7.56
C SER A 23 3.17 4.83 -7.82
N LYS A 24 1.95 4.76 -8.35
CA LYS A 24 1.08 5.90 -8.66
C LYS A 24 -0.20 5.94 -7.81
N GLY A 25 -0.25 5.19 -6.72
CA GLY A 25 -1.42 5.11 -5.88
C GLY A 25 -2.53 4.24 -6.48
N GLY A 26 -2.17 3.08 -7.00
CA GLY A 26 -3.11 2.09 -7.52
C GLY A 26 -4.21 1.74 -6.53
N GLY A 27 -5.40 1.49 -7.05
CA GLY A 27 -6.59 1.22 -6.25
C GLY A 27 -6.56 -0.13 -5.55
N HIS A 28 -7.35 -0.27 -4.51
CA HIS A 28 -7.60 -1.50 -3.81
C HIS A 28 -8.98 -2.00 -4.12
N ASN A 29 -9.12 -3.31 -4.14
CA ASN A 29 -10.41 -3.96 -4.06
C ASN A 29 -10.53 -4.65 -2.71
N PHE A 30 -11.63 -4.45 -2.03
CA PHE A 30 -12.07 -5.38 -1.02
C PHE A 30 -12.63 -6.62 -1.72
N THR A 31 -12.67 -7.76 -1.02
CA THR A 31 -13.06 -9.06 -1.58
C THR A 31 -14.41 -9.08 -2.28
N ALA A 32 -15.25 -8.10 -2.04
CA ALA A 32 -16.59 -7.94 -2.59
C ALA A 32 -16.68 -6.97 -3.78
N GLU A 33 -15.63 -6.80 -4.56
CA GLU A 33 -15.64 -5.94 -5.75
C GLU A 33 -15.61 -4.42 -5.46
N VAL A 34 -15.47 -4.03 -4.19
CA VAL A 34 -15.40 -2.61 -3.81
C VAL A 34 -14.00 -2.07 -3.95
N THR A 35 -13.85 -1.05 -4.76
CA THR A 35 -12.60 -0.30 -4.84
C THR A 35 -12.61 0.78 -3.77
N ALA A 36 -11.92 0.59 -2.65
CA ALA A 36 -11.77 1.64 -1.66
C ALA A 36 -10.62 2.57 -2.05
N VAL A 37 -10.94 3.84 -2.21
CA VAL A 37 -9.94 4.88 -2.38
C VAL A 37 -9.42 5.27 -0.99
N GLY A 38 -8.13 5.13 -0.77
CA GLY A 38 -7.46 5.85 0.33
C GLY A 38 -6.72 5.03 1.36
N ASP A 39 -7.26 4.05 2.04
CA ASP A 39 -6.49 3.36 3.07
C ASP A 39 -6.07 1.95 2.65
N ASN A 40 -4.90 1.92 2.13
CA ASN A 40 -4.33 0.83 1.38
C ASN A 40 -3.62 -0.18 2.28
N GLY A 41 -3.81 -1.48 2.05
CA GLY A 41 -2.83 -2.46 2.49
C GLY A 41 -1.48 -2.13 1.85
N SER A 42 -0.42 -2.15 2.62
CA SER A 42 0.95 -2.03 2.14
C SER A 42 1.81 -3.03 2.87
N TYR A 43 2.70 -3.68 2.11
CA TYR A 43 3.53 -4.74 2.65
C TYR A 43 4.97 -4.46 2.26
N ASP A 44 5.79 -4.04 3.23
CA ASP A 44 7.25 -3.90 3.12
C ASP A 44 7.91 -5.01 3.94
N TYR A 45 8.83 -5.70 3.32
CA TYR A 45 9.58 -6.80 3.93
C TYR A 45 10.96 -6.89 3.27
N ASP A 46 12.02 -6.77 4.05
CA ASP A 46 13.41 -6.80 3.55
C ASP A 46 13.67 -5.78 2.42
N SER A 47 13.13 -4.56 2.55
CA SER A 47 13.18 -3.52 1.50
C SER A 47 12.54 -3.92 0.17
N MET A 48 11.60 -4.82 0.22
CA MET A 48 10.78 -5.28 -0.87
C MET A 48 9.33 -4.91 -0.59
N ILE A 49 8.66 -4.32 -1.57
CA ILE A 49 7.23 -4.05 -1.50
C ILE A 49 6.51 -5.16 -2.25
N PHE A 50 5.41 -5.65 -1.68
CA PHE A 50 4.64 -6.71 -2.33
C PHE A 50 3.14 -6.51 -2.16
N TYR A 51 2.38 -7.22 -3.02
CA TYR A 51 0.93 -7.11 -3.11
C TYR A 51 0.33 -8.44 -3.56
N VAL A 52 -0.95 -8.62 -3.25
CA VAL A 52 -1.74 -9.77 -3.71
C VAL A 52 -3.04 -9.26 -4.34
N SER A 53 -3.37 -9.78 -5.52
CA SER A 53 -4.60 -9.41 -6.21
C SER A 53 -5.83 -10.17 -5.67
N GLU A 54 -7.01 -9.71 -6.07
CA GLU A 54 -8.21 -10.55 -6.11
C GLU A 54 -7.99 -11.79 -7.00
N LYS A 55 -8.99 -12.68 -7.07
CA LYS A 55 -8.94 -13.80 -8.02
C LYS A 55 -9.10 -13.29 -9.45
N VAL A 56 -8.18 -13.69 -10.31
CA VAL A 56 -8.14 -13.31 -11.72
C VAL A 56 -7.81 -14.52 -12.60
N ASP A 57 -8.06 -14.40 -13.87
CA ASP A 57 -7.60 -15.40 -14.84
C ASP A 57 -6.09 -15.21 -15.17
N LYS A 58 -5.56 -16.18 -15.91
CA LYS A 58 -4.14 -16.17 -16.29
C LYS A 58 -3.80 -15.09 -17.32
N ASN A 59 -4.79 -14.53 -18.03
CA ASN A 59 -4.56 -13.45 -18.98
C ASN A 59 -4.20 -12.16 -18.24
N GLU A 60 -4.86 -11.85 -17.12
CA GLU A 60 -4.53 -10.68 -16.30
C GLU A 60 -3.10 -10.76 -15.74
N PHE A 61 -2.65 -11.95 -15.36
CA PHE A 61 -1.26 -12.16 -14.97
C PHE A 61 -0.26 -11.83 -16.10
N HIS A 62 -0.55 -12.26 -17.33
CA HIS A 62 0.26 -11.94 -18.49
C HIS A 62 0.17 -10.45 -18.88
N ASN A 63 -1.02 -9.86 -18.78
CA ASN A 63 -1.25 -8.44 -19.03
C ASN A 63 -0.43 -7.57 -18.07
N ALA A 64 -0.37 -7.90 -16.80
CA ALA A 64 0.45 -7.21 -15.80
C ALA A 64 1.94 -7.21 -16.20
N SER A 65 2.46 -8.35 -16.64
CA SER A 65 3.83 -8.47 -17.16
C SER A 65 4.08 -7.60 -18.40
N ASN A 66 3.18 -7.68 -19.39
CA ASN A 66 3.28 -6.90 -20.62
C ASN A 66 3.23 -5.39 -20.33
N TYR A 67 2.41 -5.00 -19.37
CA TYR A 67 2.33 -3.60 -18.97
C TYR A 67 3.65 -3.09 -18.37
N ILE A 68 4.28 -3.85 -17.46
CA ILE A 68 5.57 -3.46 -16.88
C ILE A 68 6.63 -3.29 -17.97
N LYS A 69 6.66 -4.20 -18.96
CA LYS A 69 7.55 -4.07 -20.14
C LYS A 69 7.24 -2.81 -20.94
N GLY A 70 5.97 -2.59 -21.27
CA GLY A 70 5.51 -1.41 -22.01
C GLY A 70 5.82 -0.09 -21.33
N THR A 71 5.76 -0.03 -20.01
CA THR A 71 6.12 1.17 -19.24
C THR A 71 7.59 1.57 -19.47
N ALA A 72 8.48 0.60 -19.52
CA ALA A 72 9.90 0.87 -19.81
C ALA A 72 10.12 1.39 -21.24
N GLU A 73 9.39 0.86 -22.21
CA GLU A 73 9.43 1.30 -23.61
C GLU A 73 8.89 2.73 -23.73
N ILE A 74 7.72 3.01 -23.13
CA ILE A 74 7.14 4.36 -23.09
C ILE A 74 8.12 5.35 -22.46
N TYR A 75 8.79 5.00 -21.36
CA TYR A 75 9.78 5.87 -20.73
C TYR A 75 10.95 6.17 -21.67
N GLN A 76 11.46 5.17 -22.42
CA GLN A 76 12.50 5.39 -23.40
C GLN A 76 12.04 6.31 -24.54
N ASP A 77 10.80 6.15 -25.01
CA ASP A 77 10.24 6.99 -26.06
C ASP A 77 10.05 8.44 -25.60
N HIS A 78 9.60 8.65 -24.35
CA HIS A 78 9.59 9.98 -23.75
C HIS A 78 10.97 10.64 -23.71
N LEU A 79 12.02 9.89 -23.35
CA LEU A 79 13.39 10.40 -23.38
C LEU A 79 13.81 10.79 -24.81
N ARG A 80 13.51 9.97 -25.82
CA ARG A 80 13.82 10.25 -27.24
C ARG A 80 13.09 11.51 -27.74
N GLU A 81 11.80 11.64 -27.43
CA GLU A 81 11.02 12.82 -27.82
C GLU A 81 11.54 14.10 -27.13
N ASN A 82 11.87 14.05 -25.84
CA ASN A 82 12.46 15.19 -25.14
C ASN A 82 13.81 15.59 -25.75
N ILE A 83 14.67 14.63 -26.09
CA ILE A 83 15.93 14.90 -26.80
C ILE A 83 15.69 15.61 -28.14
N LYS A 84 14.67 15.18 -28.87
CA LYS A 84 14.31 15.80 -30.15
C LYS A 84 13.82 17.24 -29.97
N LEU A 85 12.99 17.50 -28.95
CA LEU A 85 12.53 18.85 -28.62
C LEU A 85 13.69 19.74 -28.19
N ASP A 86 14.59 19.26 -27.36
CA ASP A 86 15.77 20.00 -26.90
C ASP A 86 16.75 20.31 -28.04
N LYS A 87 16.97 19.37 -28.96
CA LYS A 87 17.77 19.62 -30.17
C LYS A 87 17.16 20.72 -31.07
N LYS A 88 15.82 20.76 -31.16
CA LYS A 88 15.09 21.83 -31.83
C LYS A 88 15.23 23.18 -31.12
N ALA A 89 15.14 23.18 -29.78
CA ALA A 89 15.33 24.38 -28.96
C ALA A 89 16.75 24.97 -29.16
N ILE A 90 17.79 24.14 -29.13
CA ILE A 90 19.16 24.58 -29.43
C ILE A 90 19.25 25.27 -30.81
N SER A 91 18.66 24.68 -31.85
CA SER A 91 18.69 25.26 -33.19
C SER A 91 18.00 26.63 -33.27
N THR A 92 16.98 26.85 -32.43
CA THR A 92 16.30 28.15 -32.35
C THR A 92 17.12 29.18 -31.58
N LEU A 93 17.73 28.79 -30.45
CA LEU A 93 18.59 29.67 -29.65
C LEU A 93 19.85 30.10 -30.42
N GLN A 94 20.43 29.22 -31.19
CA GLN A 94 21.60 29.54 -32.06
C GLN A 94 21.30 30.61 -33.12
N LYS A 95 20.08 30.62 -33.65
CA LYS A 95 19.65 31.65 -34.59
C LYS A 95 19.54 33.04 -33.96
N ASN A 96 19.24 33.09 -32.68
CA ASN A 96 19.00 34.34 -31.96
C ASN A 96 20.26 34.93 -31.28
N LYS A 97 21.44 34.36 -31.48
CA LYS A 97 22.75 34.82 -30.95
C LYS A 97 22.82 35.17 -29.45
N SER A 98 21.86 34.73 -28.64
CA SER A 98 21.81 35.04 -27.23
C SER A 98 21.64 33.76 -26.41
N GLU A 99 22.60 33.40 -25.58
CA GLU A 99 22.54 32.42 -24.49
C GLU A 99 23.40 31.15 -24.68
N GLU A 100 24.69 31.32 -24.84
CA GLU A 100 25.67 30.22 -24.83
C GLU A 100 25.48 29.29 -23.59
N LYS A 101 25.26 29.87 -22.40
CA LYS A 101 25.03 29.11 -21.14
C LYS A 101 23.75 28.24 -21.17
N SER A 102 22.69 28.74 -21.80
CA SER A 102 21.45 27.99 -21.93
C SER A 102 21.61 26.82 -22.89
N ILE A 103 22.30 27.02 -23.99
CA ILE A 103 22.64 25.98 -24.98
C ILE A 103 23.49 24.89 -24.32
N GLU A 104 24.48 25.26 -23.53
CA GLU A 104 25.36 24.30 -22.85
C GLU A 104 24.60 23.46 -21.81
N ARG A 105 23.69 24.08 -21.05
CA ARG A 105 22.81 23.36 -20.10
C ARG A 105 21.90 22.36 -20.82
N ILE A 106 21.30 22.75 -21.97
CA ILE A 106 20.43 21.85 -22.74
C ILE A 106 21.25 20.69 -23.33
N LYS A 107 22.46 20.95 -23.87
CA LYS A 107 23.35 19.89 -24.36
C LYS A 107 23.71 18.88 -23.26
N LYS A 108 23.99 19.35 -22.05
CA LYS A 108 24.23 18.47 -20.89
C LYS A 108 23.00 17.62 -20.57
N GLY A 109 21.81 18.21 -20.56
CA GLY A 109 20.54 17.49 -20.36
C GLY A 109 20.31 16.41 -21.43
N ILE A 110 20.60 16.71 -22.70
CA ILE A 110 20.53 15.73 -23.80
C ILE A 110 21.48 14.56 -23.56
N ALA A 111 22.73 14.81 -23.20
CA ALA A 111 23.70 13.75 -22.92
C ALA A 111 23.27 12.86 -21.74
N GLU A 112 22.70 13.46 -20.69
CA GLU A 112 22.16 12.72 -19.56
C GLU A 112 20.96 11.85 -19.97
N MET A 113 20.05 12.34 -20.82
CA MET A 113 18.92 11.56 -21.35
C MET A 113 19.39 10.44 -22.28
N GLU A 114 20.34 10.72 -23.20
CA GLU A 114 20.93 9.71 -24.08
C GLU A 114 21.60 8.58 -23.28
N ALA A 115 22.27 8.91 -22.18
CA ALA A 115 22.87 7.92 -21.28
C ALA A 115 21.82 7.07 -20.52
N LYS A 116 20.63 7.62 -20.24
CA LYS A 116 19.53 6.91 -19.54
C LYS A 116 18.80 5.90 -20.42
N ILE A 117 18.69 6.15 -21.73
CA ILE A 117 17.93 5.26 -22.65
C ILE A 117 18.38 3.80 -22.58
N PRO A 118 19.66 3.43 -22.71
CA PRO A 118 20.08 2.05 -22.62
C PRO A 118 19.93 1.46 -21.21
N LEU A 119 19.92 2.32 -20.16
CA LEU A 119 19.75 1.90 -18.78
C LEU A 119 18.29 1.60 -18.43
N ALA A 120 17.34 2.13 -19.19
CA ALA A 120 15.90 1.97 -18.99
C ALA A 120 15.33 0.70 -19.65
N LYS A 121 16.17 -0.28 -19.97
CA LYS A 121 15.72 -1.57 -20.50
C LYS A 121 15.34 -2.54 -19.38
N ILE A 122 14.17 -3.15 -19.53
CA ILE A 122 13.72 -4.28 -18.72
C ILE A 122 13.93 -5.57 -19.51
N TYR A 123 14.44 -6.57 -18.84
CA TYR A 123 14.61 -7.91 -19.38
C TYR A 123 13.76 -8.90 -18.57
N GLU A 124 13.26 -9.92 -19.24
CA GLU A 124 12.65 -11.05 -18.58
C GLU A 124 13.71 -12.10 -18.28
N HIS A 125 13.70 -12.63 -17.07
CA HIS A 125 14.66 -13.59 -16.58
C HIS A 125 13.96 -14.91 -16.28
N ASP A 126 14.47 -16.00 -16.84
CA ASP A 126 14.04 -17.34 -16.48
C ASP A 126 14.88 -17.83 -15.29
N LEU A 127 14.24 -17.96 -14.12
CA LEU A 127 14.87 -18.54 -12.93
C LEU A 127 14.40 -19.97 -12.63
N GLY A 128 13.67 -20.61 -13.57
CA GLY A 128 13.09 -21.93 -13.42
C GLY A 128 11.91 -21.99 -12.45
N ILE A 129 11.22 -20.86 -12.24
CA ILE A 129 10.06 -20.79 -11.33
C ILE A 129 8.78 -20.89 -12.16
N PRO A 130 7.95 -21.92 -11.98
CA PRO A 130 6.72 -22.08 -12.75
C PRO A 130 5.77 -20.90 -12.55
N ASP A 131 4.99 -20.56 -13.58
CA ASP A 131 3.98 -19.50 -13.57
C ASP A 131 4.49 -18.21 -12.93
N SER A 132 5.63 -17.73 -13.42
CA SER A 132 6.25 -16.49 -12.98
C SER A 132 6.65 -15.62 -14.15
N HIS A 133 6.67 -14.30 -13.93
CA HIS A 133 7.39 -13.33 -14.74
C HIS A 133 8.37 -12.58 -13.84
N ILE A 134 9.63 -12.59 -14.20
CA ILE A 134 10.70 -11.93 -13.46
C ILE A 134 11.33 -10.89 -14.37
N LEU A 135 11.01 -9.63 -14.12
CA LEU A 135 11.31 -8.50 -14.99
C LEU A 135 12.26 -7.54 -14.27
N GLY A 136 13.32 -7.13 -14.90
CA GLY A 136 14.24 -6.17 -14.30
C GLY A 136 15.57 -6.06 -15.04
N SER A 137 16.47 -5.27 -14.48
CA SER A 137 17.85 -5.15 -14.93
C SER A 137 18.75 -4.71 -13.78
N LYS A 138 20.05 -4.58 -14.05
CA LYS A 138 20.98 -4.03 -13.05
C LYS A 138 20.70 -2.58 -12.65
N ASN A 139 19.89 -1.84 -13.44
CA ASN A 139 19.58 -0.42 -13.21
C ASN A 139 18.11 -0.18 -12.91
N ILE A 140 17.26 -1.19 -13.05
CA ILE A 140 15.82 -1.10 -12.83
C ILE A 140 15.42 -2.14 -11.79
N PRO A 141 14.57 -1.79 -10.82
CA PRO A 141 14.05 -2.73 -9.83
C PRO A 141 13.56 -4.03 -10.47
N PHE A 142 13.76 -5.13 -9.77
CA PHE A 142 13.15 -6.40 -10.18
C PHE A 142 11.69 -6.43 -9.77
N HIS A 143 10.85 -6.72 -10.74
CA HIS A 143 9.43 -6.97 -10.59
C HIS A 143 9.20 -8.48 -10.76
N VAL A 144 8.74 -9.12 -9.71
CA VAL A 144 8.44 -10.55 -9.69
C VAL A 144 6.95 -10.74 -9.60
N LEU A 145 6.37 -11.35 -10.60
CA LEU A 145 4.96 -11.71 -10.62
C LEU A 145 4.85 -13.23 -10.53
N LEU A 146 4.02 -13.71 -9.63
CA LEU A 146 3.68 -15.13 -9.50
C LEU A 146 2.18 -15.29 -9.65
N TRP A 147 1.74 -16.24 -10.44
CA TRP A 147 0.34 -16.63 -10.51
C TRP A 147 0.13 -17.92 -9.73
N ARG A 148 -0.61 -17.84 -8.62
CA ARG A 148 -0.88 -18.94 -7.71
C ARG A 148 -2.33 -18.86 -7.22
N ASN A 149 -3.05 -19.97 -7.21
CA ASN A 149 -4.44 -20.05 -6.72
C ASN A 149 -5.35 -18.97 -7.33
N GLN A 150 -5.19 -18.71 -8.65
CA GLN A 150 -5.92 -17.68 -9.38
C GLN A 150 -5.67 -16.25 -8.88
N ARG A 151 -4.52 -15.98 -8.27
CA ARG A 151 -4.12 -14.64 -7.82
C ARG A 151 -2.74 -14.28 -8.36
N VAL A 152 -2.53 -12.99 -8.59
CA VAL A 152 -1.22 -12.42 -8.87
C VAL A 152 -0.59 -11.98 -7.57
N TYR A 153 0.58 -12.53 -7.27
CA TYR A 153 1.46 -12.06 -6.22
C TYR A 153 2.57 -11.26 -6.88
N TYR A 154 2.66 -10.00 -6.50
CA TYR A 154 3.63 -9.07 -7.09
C TYR A 154 4.61 -8.60 -6.04
N PHE A 155 5.90 -8.74 -6.33
CA PHE A 155 6.99 -8.32 -5.46
C PHE A 155 7.92 -7.37 -6.21
N THR A 156 8.29 -6.25 -5.59
CA THR A 156 9.23 -5.28 -6.15
C THR A 156 10.47 -5.18 -5.28
N PHE A 157 11.62 -5.46 -5.84
CA PHE A 157 12.92 -5.33 -5.21
C PHE A 157 13.53 -3.98 -5.58
N SER A 158 13.43 -3.00 -4.68
CA SER A 158 13.76 -1.59 -4.98
C SER A 158 15.23 -1.34 -5.31
N LYS A 159 16.13 -2.23 -4.87
CA LYS A 159 17.58 -2.07 -5.06
C LYS A 159 18.14 -3.28 -5.81
N PRO A 160 18.34 -3.15 -7.14
CA PRO A 160 19.02 -4.20 -7.90
C PRO A 160 20.45 -4.40 -7.37
N THR A 161 20.83 -5.65 -7.18
CA THR A 161 22.18 -6.05 -6.77
C THR A 161 22.62 -7.23 -7.63
N GLU A 162 23.91 -7.55 -7.60
CA GLU A 162 24.43 -8.74 -8.29
C GLU A 162 23.78 -10.04 -7.77
N ASN A 163 23.29 -10.02 -6.52
CA ASN A 163 22.64 -11.18 -5.89
C ASN A 163 21.10 -11.18 -6.04
N SER A 164 20.52 -10.29 -6.85
CA SER A 164 19.06 -10.19 -6.97
C SER A 164 18.39 -11.50 -7.35
N ALA A 165 18.97 -12.26 -8.28
CA ALA A 165 18.43 -13.57 -8.69
C ALA A 165 18.39 -14.56 -7.52
N GLN A 166 19.40 -14.59 -6.69
CA GLN A 166 19.44 -15.47 -5.50
C GLN A 166 18.42 -15.01 -4.45
N ARG A 167 18.35 -13.71 -4.17
CA ARG A 167 17.33 -13.15 -3.24
C ARG A 167 15.90 -13.48 -3.68
N ILE A 168 15.62 -13.41 -4.99
CA ILE A 168 14.31 -13.79 -5.54
C ILE A 168 14.05 -15.28 -5.29
N LYS A 169 15.00 -16.17 -5.59
CA LYS A 169 14.86 -17.60 -5.34
C LYS A 169 14.64 -17.92 -3.87
N ASP A 170 15.40 -17.28 -2.98
CA ASP A 170 15.29 -17.48 -1.53
C ASP A 170 13.93 -17.02 -0.99
N LEU A 171 13.43 -15.88 -1.49
CA LEU A 171 12.10 -15.41 -1.14
C LEU A 171 11.03 -16.41 -1.58
N ILE A 172 11.07 -16.83 -2.85
CA ILE A 172 10.06 -17.73 -3.41
C ILE A 172 10.08 -19.11 -2.75
N ALA A 173 11.26 -19.57 -2.33
CA ALA A 173 11.40 -20.82 -1.56
C ALA A 173 10.72 -20.74 -0.18
N ARG A 174 10.64 -19.54 0.42
CA ARG A 174 9.98 -19.30 1.72
C ARG A 174 8.53 -18.86 1.58
N PHE A 175 8.13 -18.42 0.39
CA PHE A 175 6.77 -18.00 0.10
C PHE A 175 5.87 -19.20 -0.17
N ARG A 176 4.66 -19.16 0.40
CA ARG A 176 3.55 -20.06 0.02
C ARG A 176 2.21 -19.33 0.04
N THR A 177 1.29 -19.83 -0.73
CA THR A 177 -0.11 -19.43 -0.64
C THR A 177 -0.75 -20.03 0.60
N ARG A 178 -1.78 -19.38 1.12
CA ARG A 178 -2.61 -19.87 2.21
C ARG A 178 -4.06 -19.45 2.01
N GLU A 179 -4.99 -20.11 2.68
CA GLU A 179 -6.35 -19.60 2.80
C GLU A 179 -6.38 -18.37 3.72
N LEU A 180 -7.35 -17.49 3.51
CA LEU A 180 -7.39 -16.19 4.19
C LEU A 180 -7.30 -16.32 5.72
N TYR A 181 -7.98 -17.31 6.28
CA TYR A 181 -8.05 -17.54 7.74
C TYR A 181 -7.16 -18.69 8.22
N GLU A 182 -6.36 -19.28 7.36
CA GLU A 182 -5.36 -20.26 7.75
C GLU A 182 -4.30 -19.60 8.66
N VAL A 183 -4.05 -20.18 9.81
CA VAL A 183 -3.01 -19.76 10.74
C VAL A 183 -1.80 -20.68 10.56
N PRO A 184 -0.67 -20.19 10.03
CA PRO A 184 0.53 -21.00 9.87
C PRO A 184 1.08 -21.52 11.21
N ASN A 185 1.64 -22.71 11.18
CA ASN A 185 2.25 -23.34 12.37
C ASN A 185 3.71 -22.93 12.58
N GLU A 186 4.32 -22.30 11.61
CA GLU A 186 5.71 -21.84 11.61
C GLU A 186 5.79 -20.31 11.77
N PRO A 187 6.93 -19.77 12.23
CA PRO A 187 7.17 -18.33 12.28
C PRO A 187 7.21 -17.72 10.88
N GLY A 188 6.72 -16.49 10.74
CA GLY A 188 6.79 -15.77 9.47
C GLY A 188 5.79 -14.63 9.37
N ILE A 189 5.70 -14.09 8.18
CA ILE A 189 4.90 -12.93 7.80
C ILE A 189 3.63 -13.39 7.11
N CYS A 190 2.48 -13.05 7.70
CA CYS A 190 1.15 -13.30 7.12
C CYS A 190 0.60 -12.04 6.44
N PHE A 191 0.03 -12.22 5.27
CA PHE A 191 -0.78 -11.23 4.56
C PHE A 191 -1.97 -11.94 3.90
N PRO A 192 -2.96 -11.23 3.37
CA PRO A 192 -4.09 -11.88 2.72
C PRO A 192 -3.64 -12.90 1.67
N TYR A 193 -4.09 -14.14 1.81
CA TYR A 193 -3.82 -15.28 0.91
C TYR A 193 -2.35 -15.68 0.75
N GLY A 194 -1.42 -15.12 1.53
CA GLY A 194 0.00 -15.42 1.43
C GLY A 194 0.71 -15.49 2.77
N PHE A 195 1.84 -16.19 2.75
CA PHE A 195 2.74 -16.36 3.89
C PHE A 195 4.19 -16.44 3.42
N ILE A 196 5.08 -15.79 4.14
CA ILE A 196 6.53 -15.89 3.95
C ILE A 196 7.14 -16.41 5.26
N ALA A 197 7.75 -17.58 5.21
CA ALA A 197 8.45 -18.11 6.38
C ALA A 197 9.64 -17.22 6.75
N ASP A 198 9.79 -16.89 8.04
CA ASP A 198 10.82 -15.99 8.55
C ASP A 198 11.14 -16.30 10.00
N ASP A 199 12.38 -16.12 10.41
CA ASP A 199 12.84 -16.35 11.78
C ASP A 199 12.60 -15.16 12.73
N GLY A 200 11.90 -14.13 12.28
CA GLY A 200 11.56 -12.94 13.05
C GLY A 200 12.65 -11.86 13.11
N LYS A 201 13.73 -12.01 12.32
CA LYS A 201 14.84 -11.03 12.31
C LYS A 201 14.78 -10.04 11.16
N THR A 202 14.03 -10.36 10.12
CA THR A 202 13.89 -9.47 8.96
C THR A 202 13.00 -8.27 9.30
N ALA A 203 13.43 -7.08 8.89
CA ALA A 203 12.62 -5.88 9.06
C ALA A 203 11.37 -5.93 8.18
N TYR A 204 10.25 -5.51 8.74
CA TYR A 204 8.97 -5.49 8.03
C TYR A 204 8.09 -4.33 8.51
N GLU A 205 7.23 -3.87 7.62
CA GLU A 205 6.06 -3.05 7.89
C GLU A 205 4.88 -3.60 7.08
N LEU A 206 3.83 -4.03 7.76
CA LEU A 206 2.67 -4.66 7.13
C LEU A 206 1.41 -3.93 7.58
N LYS A 207 0.67 -3.41 6.62
CA LYS A 207 -0.62 -2.80 6.83
C LYS A 207 -1.70 -3.61 6.12
N ASN A 208 -2.58 -4.22 6.88
CA ASN A 208 -3.76 -4.92 6.38
C ASN A 208 -4.99 -4.05 6.57
N SER A 209 -5.75 -3.82 5.53
CA SER A 209 -7.01 -3.08 5.59
C SER A 209 -8.19 -4.02 5.49
N LEU A 210 -9.18 -3.81 6.35
CA LEU A 210 -10.38 -4.65 6.50
C LEU A 210 -11.59 -3.76 6.74
N ARG A 211 -12.78 -4.29 6.46
CA ARG A 211 -14.05 -3.65 6.82
C ARG A 211 -15.08 -4.70 7.22
N PHE A 212 -15.98 -4.33 8.12
CA PHE A 212 -17.16 -5.15 8.38
C PHE A 212 -18.16 -5.01 7.23
N THR A 213 -18.74 -6.13 6.77
CA THR A 213 -19.72 -6.12 5.67
C THR A 213 -20.95 -5.28 6.00
N ARG A 214 -21.33 -5.18 7.28
CA ARG A 214 -22.47 -4.37 7.73
C ARG A 214 -22.19 -2.87 7.74
N THR A 215 -20.93 -2.44 7.77
CA THR A 215 -20.54 -1.03 7.79
C THR A 215 -19.38 -0.79 6.85
N PRO A 216 -19.62 -0.97 5.52
CA PRO A 216 -18.56 -0.97 4.51
C PRO A 216 -17.86 0.40 4.38
N ASN A 217 -18.49 1.46 4.86
CA ASN A 217 -17.89 2.80 4.91
C ASN A 217 -16.76 2.96 5.93
N VAL A 218 -16.57 1.99 6.85
CA VAL A 218 -15.59 2.08 7.93
C VAL A 218 -14.48 1.07 7.69
N ILE A 219 -13.30 1.57 7.40
CA ILE A 219 -12.13 0.75 7.12
C ILE A 219 -11.21 0.75 8.33
N PHE A 220 -10.83 -0.44 8.74
CA PHE A 220 -9.80 -0.67 9.75
C PHE A 220 -8.49 -1.04 9.06
N SER A 221 -7.39 -0.43 9.50
CA SER A 221 -6.07 -0.85 9.10
C SER A 221 -5.30 -1.35 10.32
N LEU A 222 -4.83 -2.58 10.23
CA LEU A 222 -3.94 -3.19 11.20
C LEU A 222 -2.51 -3.05 10.67
N LEU A 223 -1.74 -2.15 11.27
CA LEU A 223 -0.33 -1.97 10.98
C LEU A 223 0.50 -2.75 12.00
N THR A 224 1.44 -3.53 11.50
CA THR A 224 2.49 -4.15 12.32
C THR A 224 3.85 -3.86 11.70
N ALA A 225 4.82 -3.48 12.53
CA ALA A 225 6.18 -3.23 12.08
C ALA A 225 7.19 -3.81 13.07
N SER A 226 8.40 -4.07 12.59
CA SER A 226 9.51 -4.49 13.45
C SER A 226 9.85 -3.41 14.48
N ALA A 227 10.51 -3.81 15.58
CA ALA A 227 11.00 -2.86 16.58
C ALA A 227 11.93 -1.81 15.94
N ASN A 228 12.00 -0.62 16.55
CA ASN A 228 12.75 0.55 16.06
C ASN A 228 12.21 1.19 14.76
N ASP A 229 10.97 0.94 14.40
CA ASP A 229 10.32 1.63 13.30
C ASP A 229 10.12 3.12 13.65
N PRO A 230 10.38 4.06 12.72
CA PRO A 230 10.15 5.50 12.94
C PRO A 230 8.71 5.86 13.30
N TRP A 231 7.74 5.02 12.95
CA TRP A 231 6.34 5.17 13.33
C TRP A 231 6.12 5.15 14.84
N GLN A 232 6.93 4.42 15.58
CA GLN A 232 6.83 4.29 17.04
C GLN A 232 7.03 5.60 17.78
N THR A 233 7.64 6.59 17.14
CA THR A 233 7.90 7.92 17.73
C THR A 233 6.77 8.92 17.46
N ARG A 234 5.78 8.57 16.65
CA ARG A 234 4.66 9.46 16.37
C ARG A 234 3.65 9.45 17.50
N PRO A 235 3.46 10.57 18.21
CA PRO A 235 2.42 10.66 19.22
C PRO A 235 1.03 10.55 18.58
N THR A 236 0.12 9.84 19.22
CA THR A 236 -1.30 9.86 18.85
C THR A 236 -1.96 11.17 19.27
N SER A 237 -1.41 11.83 20.32
CA SER A 237 -1.87 13.14 20.77
C SER A 237 -1.72 14.18 19.67
N GLY A 238 -2.76 14.96 19.46
CA GLY A 238 -2.79 16.03 18.44
C GLY A 238 -3.37 15.61 17.10
N LEU A 239 -3.75 14.35 16.89
CA LEU A 239 -4.46 13.92 15.67
C LEU A 239 -5.79 14.66 15.46
N TYR A 240 -6.40 15.14 16.53
CA TYR A 240 -7.58 16.00 16.44
C TYR A 240 -7.31 17.30 15.68
N ASP A 241 -6.13 17.89 15.87
CA ASP A 241 -5.72 19.14 15.23
C ASP A 241 -5.02 18.91 13.88
N SER A 242 -4.66 17.67 13.58
CA SER A 242 -4.02 17.36 12.30
C SER A 242 -5.03 17.47 11.15
N ASP A 243 -4.55 18.01 10.03
CA ASP A 243 -5.32 18.16 8.79
C ASP A 243 -5.53 16.85 8.02
N PHE A 244 -5.72 15.73 8.72
CA PHE A 244 -6.09 14.46 8.06
C PHE A 244 -7.40 14.58 7.29
N ARG A 245 -8.17 15.61 7.58
CA ARG A 245 -9.30 16.00 6.77
C ARG A 245 -9.24 17.49 6.45
N PRO A 246 -8.75 17.85 5.26
CA PRO A 246 -8.81 19.21 4.79
C PRO A 246 -10.26 19.64 4.62
N GLY A 247 -10.53 20.87 4.95
CA GLY A 247 -11.73 21.62 4.66
C GLY A 247 -13.07 20.88 4.80
N TYR A 248 -13.81 21.19 5.83
CA TYR A 248 -15.21 20.78 5.93
C TYR A 248 -16.08 22.04 6.05
N ASP A 249 -17.32 21.95 5.55
CA ASP A 249 -18.28 23.01 5.69
C ASP A 249 -18.79 23.08 7.14
N ARG A 250 -18.37 24.13 7.86
CA ARG A 250 -18.74 24.36 9.26
C ARG A 250 -20.24 24.66 9.45
N GLN A 251 -20.96 24.99 8.40
CA GLN A 251 -22.42 25.18 8.45
C GLN A 251 -23.14 23.83 8.48
N LYS A 252 -22.56 22.81 7.82
CA LYS A 252 -23.13 21.47 7.74
C LYS A 252 -22.68 20.58 8.87
N TRP A 253 -21.41 20.65 9.28
CA TRP A 253 -20.83 19.73 10.27
C TRP A 253 -20.24 20.44 11.48
N LYS A 254 -20.29 19.73 12.61
CA LYS A 254 -19.55 20.08 13.83
C LYS A 254 -18.39 19.09 13.98
N LYS A 255 -17.16 19.62 14.04
CA LYS A 255 -15.96 18.84 14.39
C LYS A 255 -15.87 18.72 15.91
N SER A 256 -15.57 17.54 16.40
CA SER A 256 -15.26 17.28 17.81
C SER A 256 -14.14 16.21 17.93
N ALA A 257 -13.49 16.17 19.08
CA ALA A 257 -12.53 15.11 19.38
C ALA A 257 -13.24 13.76 19.48
N LEU A 258 -12.61 12.72 18.98
CA LEU A 258 -12.95 11.33 19.24
C LEU A 258 -11.89 10.77 20.20
N LEU A 259 -12.25 10.66 21.47
CA LEU A 259 -11.37 10.19 22.53
C LEU A 259 -12.00 8.97 23.18
N ASP A 260 -11.29 7.88 23.16
CA ASP A 260 -11.72 6.61 23.75
C ASP A 260 -10.49 5.80 24.19
N SER A 261 -10.70 4.60 24.66
CA SER A 261 -9.64 3.63 24.93
C SER A 261 -10.02 2.27 24.36
N LEU A 262 -9.05 1.51 23.95
CA LEU A 262 -9.22 0.13 23.53
C LEU A 262 -8.05 -0.73 24.02
N HIS A 263 -8.23 -2.04 23.98
CA HIS A 263 -7.14 -2.97 24.23
C HIS A 263 -6.56 -3.43 22.89
N ILE A 264 -5.25 -3.37 22.77
CA ILE A 264 -4.52 -4.11 21.75
C ILE A 264 -3.93 -5.35 22.45
N GLY A 265 -4.61 -6.48 22.29
CA GLY A 265 -4.38 -7.64 23.12
C GLY A 265 -4.62 -7.32 24.60
N LYS A 266 -3.60 -7.49 25.42
CA LYS A 266 -3.67 -7.21 26.87
C LYS A 266 -3.36 -5.76 27.26
N ARG A 267 -2.89 -4.93 26.33
CA ARG A 267 -2.46 -3.56 26.62
C ARG A 267 -3.58 -2.56 26.38
N LEU A 268 -3.98 -1.84 27.43
CA LEU A 268 -4.90 -0.71 27.30
C LEU A 268 -4.16 0.48 26.68
N VAL A 269 -4.73 1.07 25.63
CA VAL A 269 -4.17 2.19 24.90
C VAL A 269 -5.20 3.27 24.64
N ALA A 270 -4.77 4.51 24.45
CA ALA A 270 -5.63 5.59 24.01
C ALA A 270 -6.01 5.36 22.52
N PHE A 271 -7.28 5.62 22.21
CA PHE A 271 -7.79 5.71 20.84
C PHE A 271 -8.19 7.17 20.62
N GLU A 272 -7.49 7.85 19.78
CA GLU A 272 -7.59 9.29 19.59
C GLU A 272 -7.82 9.64 18.12
N GLY A 273 -8.63 10.67 17.91
CA GLY A 273 -8.93 11.15 16.57
C GLY A 273 -9.94 12.27 16.56
N TRP A 274 -10.70 12.36 15.51
CA TRP A 274 -11.72 13.39 15.30
C TRP A 274 -12.99 12.80 14.68
N ARG A 275 -14.11 13.50 14.87
CA ARG A 275 -15.38 13.21 14.22
C ARG A 275 -16.03 14.48 13.68
N LEU A 276 -16.74 14.32 12.59
CA LEU A 276 -17.63 15.31 11.98
C LEU A 276 -19.06 14.78 12.07
N ASP A 277 -19.87 15.41 12.89
CA ASP A 277 -21.30 15.09 13.01
C ASP A 277 -22.13 16.15 12.28
N PRO A 278 -23.21 15.75 11.59
CA PRO A 278 -24.10 16.70 10.95
C PRO A 278 -24.75 17.60 12.00
N ARG A 279 -24.90 18.89 11.68
CA ARG A 279 -25.68 19.81 12.51
C ARG A 279 -27.17 19.55 12.35
N PRO A 280 -27.97 19.64 13.42
CA PRO A 280 -29.40 19.31 13.35
C PRO A 280 -30.17 20.02 12.26
N ASP A 281 -29.87 21.31 12.00
CA ASP A 281 -30.61 22.15 11.07
C ASP A 281 -29.97 22.23 9.69
N SER A 282 -28.93 21.47 9.41
CA SER A 282 -28.18 21.52 8.16
C SER A 282 -28.80 20.74 7.00
N GLY A 283 -29.70 19.81 7.31
CA GLY A 283 -30.21 18.84 6.33
C GLY A 283 -29.15 17.77 5.94
N GLU A 284 -27.93 17.87 6.45
CA GLU A 284 -26.87 16.91 6.19
C GLU A 284 -27.12 15.59 6.96
N ARG A 285 -26.75 14.46 6.38
CA ARG A 285 -26.87 13.13 6.97
C ARG A 285 -25.54 12.41 7.08
N GLU A 286 -24.56 12.83 6.25
CA GLU A 286 -23.26 12.19 6.20
C GLU A 286 -22.41 12.52 7.43
N ARG A 287 -21.64 11.55 7.88
CA ARG A 287 -20.65 11.67 8.94
C ARG A 287 -19.28 11.35 8.41
N ALA A 288 -18.27 11.75 9.15
CA ALA A 288 -16.92 11.25 8.96
C ALA A 288 -16.20 11.19 10.28
N TRP A 289 -15.33 10.19 10.45
CA TRP A 289 -14.50 10.12 11.62
C TRP A 289 -13.22 9.33 11.32
N PHE A 290 -12.23 9.61 12.13
CA PHE A 290 -10.91 9.00 12.07
C PHE A 290 -10.44 8.72 13.48
N GLY A 291 -9.72 7.64 13.68
CA GLY A 291 -9.10 7.33 14.95
C GLY A 291 -7.87 6.45 14.79
N LEU A 292 -6.97 6.56 15.74
CA LEU A 292 -5.72 5.81 15.79
C LEU A 292 -5.43 5.37 17.24
N ALA A 293 -4.99 4.14 17.37
CA ALA A 293 -4.40 3.60 18.59
C ALA A 293 -3.17 2.80 18.25
N HIS A 294 -2.18 2.80 19.11
CA HIS A 294 -1.00 1.96 18.92
C HIS A 294 -0.40 1.47 20.23
N THR A 295 0.35 0.41 20.13
CA THR A 295 1.22 -0.12 21.18
C THR A 295 2.51 -0.65 20.56
N GLY A 296 3.45 -0.96 21.40
CA GLY A 296 4.80 -1.32 20.98
C GLY A 296 5.72 -0.11 21.03
N GLY A 297 6.96 -0.33 20.82
CA GLY A 297 7.98 0.70 20.97
C GLY A 297 9.36 0.14 20.63
N THR A 298 10.37 0.74 21.19
CA THR A 298 11.77 0.43 20.87
C THR A 298 12.18 -1.02 21.10
N LEU A 299 11.50 -1.75 21.99
CA LEU A 299 11.83 -3.13 22.34
C LEU A 299 10.85 -4.16 21.75
N ASP A 300 9.61 -3.76 21.55
CA ASP A 300 8.55 -4.63 21.02
C ASP A 300 8.14 -4.17 19.62
N PRO A 301 7.71 -5.06 18.73
CA PRO A 301 7.13 -4.67 17.46
C PRO A 301 5.96 -3.70 17.64
N LEU A 302 5.83 -2.75 16.71
CA LEU A 302 4.69 -1.85 16.64
C LEU A 302 3.44 -2.63 16.25
N VAL A 303 2.34 -2.35 16.93
CA VAL A 303 0.98 -2.70 16.49
C VAL A 303 0.13 -1.44 16.56
N ALA A 304 -0.41 -1.01 15.43
CA ALA A 304 -1.31 0.13 15.37
C ALA A 304 -2.63 -0.26 14.70
N ILE A 305 -3.70 0.37 15.15
CA ILE A 305 -5.04 0.25 14.58
C ILE A 305 -5.47 1.63 14.16
N GLN A 306 -5.65 1.82 12.87
CA GLN A 306 -6.18 3.04 12.29
C GLN A 306 -7.60 2.77 11.80
N VAL A 307 -8.49 3.73 12.01
CA VAL A 307 -9.85 3.69 11.47
C VAL A 307 -10.10 4.94 10.64
N GLN A 308 -10.62 4.75 9.45
CA GLN A 308 -10.97 5.83 8.53
C GLN A 308 -12.34 5.56 7.92
N THR A 309 -13.11 6.61 7.70
CA THR A 309 -14.43 6.51 7.10
C THR A 309 -14.49 7.11 5.72
N PHE A 310 -15.35 6.55 4.88
CA PHE A 310 -15.62 6.99 3.53
C PHE A 310 -17.10 7.32 3.38
N GLN A 311 -17.38 8.44 2.73
CA GLN A 311 -18.75 8.93 2.58
C GLN A 311 -19.55 8.13 1.55
N LYS A 312 -20.85 8.12 1.70
CA LYS A 312 -21.80 7.62 0.70
C LYS A 312 -21.49 8.19 -0.70
N GLY A 313 -21.53 7.34 -1.72
CA GLY A 313 -21.21 7.70 -3.09
C GLY A 313 -19.70 7.66 -3.42
N THR A 314 -18.84 7.28 -2.45
CA THR A 314 -17.47 6.91 -2.75
C THR A 314 -17.49 5.49 -3.32
N ASP A 315 -17.04 5.33 -4.55
CA ASP A 315 -17.12 4.06 -5.29
C ASP A 315 -18.54 3.47 -5.26
N ASP A 316 -18.71 2.27 -4.72
CA ASP A 316 -19.99 1.56 -4.60
C ASP A 316 -20.67 1.73 -3.23
N LEU A 317 -20.18 2.59 -2.34
CA LEU A 317 -20.76 2.80 -1.03
C LEU A 317 -22.14 3.49 -1.12
N THR A 318 -23.18 2.75 -0.79
CA THR A 318 -24.58 3.20 -0.88
C THR A 318 -25.14 3.76 0.40
N ASP A 319 -24.55 3.43 1.55
CA ASP A 319 -25.03 3.80 2.86
C ASP A 319 -24.31 5.03 3.42
N TYR A 320 -24.95 5.72 4.35
CA TYR A 320 -24.31 6.79 5.12
C TYR A 320 -23.32 6.21 6.13
N THR A 321 -22.25 6.94 6.37
CA THR A 321 -21.27 6.58 7.39
C THR A 321 -21.94 6.48 8.78
N PRO A 322 -21.83 5.34 9.48
CA PRO A 322 -22.39 5.16 10.82
C PRO A 322 -21.61 5.99 11.85
N PRO A 323 -22.24 6.34 12.99
CA PRO A 323 -21.54 6.99 14.09
C PRO A 323 -20.51 6.03 14.72
N PRO A 324 -19.43 6.55 15.33
CA PRO A 324 -18.40 5.71 15.98
C PRO A 324 -18.97 4.73 17.01
N GLU A 325 -19.99 5.14 17.75
CA GLU A 325 -20.63 4.36 18.83
C GLU A 325 -21.22 3.04 18.31
N GLU A 326 -21.60 2.98 17.05
CA GLU A 326 -22.13 1.77 16.42
C GLU A 326 -21.02 0.77 16.05
N VAL A 327 -19.84 1.27 15.75
CA VAL A 327 -18.73 0.46 15.19
C VAL A 327 -17.67 0.14 16.24
N LEU A 328 -17.34 1.07 17.13
CA LEU A 328 -16.29 0.92 18.12
C LEU A 328 -16.40 -0.33 19.02
N PRO A 329 -17.60 -0.78 19.45
CA PRO A 329 -17.68 -2.02 20.23
C PRO A 329 -17.12 -3.24 19.51
N ARG A 330 -17.36 -3.36 18.20
CA ARG A 330 -16.83 -4.46 17.36
C ARG A 330 -15.32 -4.34 17.16
N LEU A 331 -14.84 -3.11 16.95
CA LEU A 331 -13.41 -2.85 16.87
C LEU A 331 -12.70 -3.20 18.17
N LYS A 332 -13.30 -2.86 19.33
CA LYS A 332 -12.76 -3.21 20.64
C LYS A 332 -12.69 -4.72 20.85
N ALA A 333 -13.70 -5.46 20.44
CA ALA A 333 -13.68 -6.92 20.50
C ALA A 333 -12.56 -7.51 19.64
N LEU A 334 -12.42 -7.05 18.40
CA LEU A 334 -11.34 -7.45 17.49
C LEU A 334 -9.98 -7.13 18.10
N SER A 335 -9.75 -5.89 18.50
CA SER A 335 -8.45 -5.44 19.00
C SER A 335 -8.01 -6.11 20.29
N GLN A 336 -8.95 -6.42 21.18
CA GLN A 336 -8.70 -7.15 22.41
C GLN A 336 -8.26 -8.60 22.16
N SER A 337 -8.72 -9.21 21.08
CA SER A 337 -8.35 -10.58 20.69
C SER A 337 -6.97 -10.70 20.04
N ILE A 338 -6.28 -9.58 19.79
CA ILE A 338 -4.97 -9.60 19.13
C ILE A 338 -3.93 -10.31 19.99
N GLU A 339 -3.33 -11.35 19.45
CA GLU A 339 -2.20 -12.06 20.03
C GLU A 339 -0.95 -11.95 19.17
N GLN A 340 0.13 -11.50 19.78
CA GLN A 340 1.45 -11.57 19.14
C GLN A 340 2.05 -12.95 19.40
N ARG A 341 2.22 -13.74 18.34
CA ARG A 341 2.98 -14.98 18.41
C ARG A 341 4.44 -14.63 18.17
N LEU A 342 5.22 -14.53 19.23
CA LEU A 342 6.67 -14.41 19.12
C LEU A 342 7.23 -15.75 18.66
N ALA A 343 8.20 -15.73 17.72
CA ALA A 343 9.02 -16.89 17.45
C ALA A 343 9.73 -17.28 18.76
N ARG A 344 9.55 -18.53 19.20
CA ARG A 344 10.24 -19.05 20.36
C ARG A 344 11.63 -19.52 19.99
#